data_a999d9f6c4f2aed2165ec3a3b1707766
#
_entry.id   a999d9f6c4f2aed2165ec3a3b1707766
#
_cell.length_a   1.000
_cell.length_b   1.000
_cell.length_c   1.000
_cell.angle_alpha   90.00
_cell.angle_beta   90.00
_cell.angle_gamma   90.00
#
_symmetry.space_group_name_H-M   'P 1'
#
loop_
_entity.id
_entity.type
_entity.pdbx_description
1 polymer ?
#
loop_
_entity_poly.entity_id
_entity_poly.type
_entity_poly.pdbx_seq_one_letter_code
_entity_poly.pdbx_strand_id
1 'polypeptide(L)'
;MKPARKVTGIAVMVAAIIAAIWLAQEKREVSSRESQTAPPTRERLLHPVANADPGGDLAVAQAAARSKIRNEWDALIRWLLAVPPPSADEIKACLLATRVSWTATDPQARAQALRQLLETGQDAATGLDFEVGNHSLLAGWPTMRVFLLDILSTADPELAAATARHLLDQTDSPDEYATALRSLTRAGIARADDSELVSRFGQMLDHPQWDQSRGFAEALDLARVVGSVEAVGKLVAWNGNPDLKSMAMDEFAAEHPQAMMEVLSDESTVTGNFRARLMARADPADAGQLAAVDTYLRSPDRTDEEAAVFLKLFPLRSATTGFRLYGAPPSPYTFEQIKAGDQAAIGRVDAWAEDPALGKYRPHLVALQHRLAEWVGQAAE
;
A
#
# COMPACT_ATOMS: atom_id res chain seq x y z
N MET A 1 -9.59 7.92 -49.59
CA MET A 1 -9.40 6.44 -49.80
C MET A 1 -8.97 5.79 -48.48
N LYS A 2 -9.64 4.74 -48.09
CA LYS A 2 -9.67 4.11 -46.74
C LYS A 2 -8.34 3.48 -46.30
N PRO A 3 -8.03 3.58 -44.96
CA PRO A 3 -7.22 2.56 -44.30
C PRO A 3 -8.07 1.82 -43.23
N ALA A 4 -8.80 0.80 -43.65
CA ALA A 4 -9.67 0.01 -42.77
C ALA A 4 -9.20 -1.45 -42.65
N ARG A 5 -7.89 -1.74 -42.48
CA ARG A 5 -7.41 -3.13 -42.48
C ARG A 5 -6.44 -3.54 -41.37
N LYS A 6 -6.08 -2.68 -40.38
CA LYS A 6 -5.17 -3.07 -39.29
C LYS A 6 -5.81 -3.23 -37.90
N VAL A 7 -7.05 -2.82 -37.72
CA VAL A 7 -7.77 -2.99 -36.44
C VAL A 7 -8.18 -4.44 -36.17
N THR A 8 -8.28 -5.26 -37.22
CA THR A 8 -8.75 -6.65 -37.12
C THR A 8 -7.78 -7.59 -36.39
N GLY A 9 -6.47 -7.33 -36.42
CA GLY A 9 -5.48 -8.24 -35.83
C GLY A 9 -5.43 -8.21 -34.30
N ILE A 10 -5.62 -7.03 -33.69
CA ILE A 10 -5.54 -6.84 -32.24
C ILE A 10 -6.85 -7.31 -31.59
N ALA A 11 -7.99 -6.99 -32.17
CA ALA A 11 -9.29 -7.50 -31.71
C ALA A 11 -9.34 -9.04 -31.75
N VAL A 12 -8.69 -9.67 -32.75
CA VAL A 12 -8.56 -11.12 -32.84
C VAL A 12 -7.62 -11.67 -31.77
N MET A 13 -6.53 -11.00 -31.42
CA MET A 13 -5.61 -11.45 -30.38
C MET A 13 -6.25 -11.32 -28.98
N VAL A 14 -6.92 -10.23 -28.68
CA VAL A 14 -7.67 -10.03 -27.43
C VAL A 14 -8.84 -11.01 -27.35
N ALA A 15 -9.58 -11.24 -28.44
CA ALA A 15 -10.63 -12.24 -28.51
C ALA A 15 -10.08 -13.68 -28.37
N ALA A 16 -8.90 -13.98 -28.92
CA ALA A 16 -8.25 -15.28 -28.75
C ALA A 16 -7.77 -15.50 -27.30
N ILE A 17 -7.28 -14.48 -26.62
CA ILE A 17 -6.90 -14.55 -25.20
C ILE A 17 -8.15 -14.73 -24.32
N ILE A 18 -9.23 -13.99 -24.57
CA ILE A 18 -10.50 -14.14 -23.86
C ILE A 18 -11.12 -15.51 -24.12
N ALA A 19 -11.09 -16.00 -25.37
CA ALA A 19 -11.59 -17.33 -25.72
C ALA A 19 -10.74 -18.45 -25.08
N ALA A 20 -9.42 -18.29 -24.99
CA ALA A 20 -8.55 -19.24 -24.30
C ALA A 20 -8.80 -19.29 -22.79
N ILE A 21 -9.10 -18.15 -22.17
CA ILE A 21 -9.47 -18.07 -20.74
C ILE A 21 -10.81 -18.77 -20.52
N TRP A 22 -11.78 -18.54 -21.37
CA TRP A 22 -13.11 -19.15 -21.28
C TRP A 22 -13.05 -20.67 -21.43
N LEU A 23 -12.33 -21.17 -22.45
CA LEU A 23 -12.07 -22.59 -22.66
C LEU A 23 -11.31 -23.26 -21.52
N ALA A 24 -10.39 -22.55 -20.86
CA ALA A 24 -9.66 -23.06 -19.70
C ALA A 24 -10.56 -23.16 -18.44
N GLN A 25 -11.50 -22.23 -18.26
CA GLN A 25 -12.50 -22.30 -17.19
C GLN A 25 -13.49 -23.44 -17.42
N GLU A 26 -14.01 -23.60 -18.64
CA GLU A 26 -14.93 -24.67 -19.01
C GLU A 26 -14.31 -26.06 -18.82
N LYS A 27 -13.02 -26.26 -19.21
CA LYS A 27 -12.27 -27.50 -18.93
C LYS A 27 -12.11 -27.79 -17.43
N ARG A 28 -11.92 -26.77 -16.58
CA ARG A 28 -11.84 -26.95 -15.11
C ARG A 28 -13.18 -27.38 -14.52
N GLU A 29 -14.29 -26.81 -14.98
CA GLU A 29 -15.62 -27.20 -14.51
C GLU A 29 -16.00 -28.61 -14.96
N VAL A 30 -15.65 -29.02 -16.19
CA VAL A 30 -15.89 -30.37 -16.68
C VAL A 30 -15.03 -31.39 -15.92
N SER A 31 -13.75 -31.10 -15.69
CA SER A 31 -12.86 -31.99 -14.91
C SER A 31 -13.30 -32.15 -13.45
N SER A 32 -13.88 -31.11 -12.85
CA SER A 32 -14.43 -31.17 -11.49
C SER A 32 -15.72 -31.99 -11.41
N ARG A 33 -16.51 -32.02 -12.47
CA ARG A 33 -17.73 -32.85 -12.54
C ARG A 33 -17.45 -34.31 -12.81
N GLU A 34 -16.45 -34.65 -13.61
CA GLU A 34 -16.06 -36.04 -13.89
C GLU A 34 -15.42 -36.73 -12.68
N SER A 35 -14.78 -35.99 -11.76
CA SER A 35 -14.22 -36.58 -10.54
C SER A 35 -15.24 -36.99 -9.48
N GLN A 36 -16.53 -36.64 -9.65
CA GLN A 36 -17.61 -36.96 -8.67
C GLN A 36 -18.50 -38.14 -9.04
N THR A 37 -18.30 -38.81 -10.17
CA THR A 37 -19.27 -39.81 -10.67
C THR A 37 -18.66 -41.15 -11.13
N ALA A 38 -17.58 -41.65 -10.52
CA ALA A 38 -17.09 -42.97 -10.83
C ALA A 38 -17.12 -43.92 -9.60
N PRO A 39 -17.88 -45.04 -9.64
CA PRO A 39 -17.74 -46.09 -8.65
C PRO A 39 -16.48 -46.93 -8.86
N PRO A 40 -15.91 -47.55 -7.81
CA PRO A 40 -14.65 -48.26 -7.91
C PRO A 40 -14.82 -49.62 -8.59
N THR A 41 -14.35 -49.79 -9.82
CA THR A 41 -14.15 -51.10 -10.42
C THR A 41 -12.68 -51.46 -10.39
N ARG A 42 -12.38 -52.48 -9.59
CA ARG A 42 -11.09 -53.17 -9.56
C ARG A 42 -10.94 -54.03 -10.82
N GLU A 43 -10.03 -53.67 -11.66
CA GLU A 43 -9.33 -54.65 -12.50
C GLU A 43 -7.88 -54.27 -12.68
N ARG A 44 -7.00 -55.13 -12.19
CA ARG A 44 -5.57 -55.01 -12.14
C ARG A 44 -5.00 -55.61 -13.41
N LEU A 45 -4.66 -54.80 -14.38
CA LEU A 45 -3.78 -55.21 -15.47
C LEU A 45 -2.42 -54.55 -15.27
N LEU A 46 -1.44 -55.39 -14.88
CA LEU A 46 -0.02 -55.07 -14.79
C LEU A 46 0.55 -54.83 -16.19
N HIS A 47 0.66 -53.55 -16.57
CA HIS A 47 1.60 -53.17 -17.65
C HIS A 47 2.84 -52.59 -17.00
N PRO A 48 4.05 -52.89 -17.49
CA PRO A 48 5.26 -52.28 -16.99
C PRO A 48 5.19 -50.79 -17.30
N VAL A 49 5.02 -50.00 -16.26
CA VAL A 49 5.19 -48.54 -16.32
C VAL A 49 6.64 -48.29 -16.66
N ALA A 50 6.94 -47.86 -17.87
CA ALA A 50 8.21 -47.26 -18.20
C ALA A 50 8.44 -46.19 -17.15
N ASN A 51 9.58 -46.20 -16.46
CA ASN A 51 10.02 -45.19 -15.50
C ASN A 51 10.08 -43.84 -16.24
N ALA A 52 8.96 -43.15 -16.36
CA ALA A 52 8.93 -41.74 -16.68
C ALA A 52 9.64 -41.05 -15.51
N ASP A 53 10.74 -40.39 -15.77
CA ASP A 53 11.42 -39.55 -14.77
C ASP A 53 10.52 -38.34 -14.50
N PRO A 54 9.79 -38.32 -13.37
CA PRO A 54 8.83 -37.25 -13.07
C PRO A 54 9.52 -35.89 -12.91
N GLY A 55 10.84 -35.87 -12.70
CA GLY A 55 11.64 -34.65 -12.65
C GLY A 55 11.90 -34.05 -14.02
N GLY A 56 12.06 -34.88 -15.05
CA GLY A 56 12.29 -34.45 -16.43
C GLY A 56 11.08 -33.74 -17.03
N ASP A 57 9.89 -34.29 -16.84
CA ASP A 57 8.64 -33.72 -17.37
C ASP A 57 8.30 -32.36 -16.72
N LEU A 58 8.54 -32.22 -15.40
CA LEU A 58 8.34 -30.96 -14.70
C LEU A 58 9.29 -29.87 -15.19
N ALA A 59 10.56 -30.19 -15.38
CA ALA A 59 11.56 -29.23 -15.88
C ALA A 59 11.22 -28.73 -17.30
N VAL A 60 10.74 -29.62 -18.16
CA VAL A 60 10.28 -29.28 -19.54
C VAL A 60 9.06 -28.36 -19.48
N ALA A 61 8.07 -28.65 -18.63
CA ALA A 61 6.88 -27.83 -18.46
C ALA A 61 7.22 -26.43 -17.93
N GLN A 62 8.13 -26.32 -16.96
CA GLN A 62 8.61 -25.05 -16.44
C GLN A 62 9.39 -24.24 -17.49
N ALA A 63 10.22 -24.88 -18.29
CA ALA A 63 10.92 -24.22 -19.39
C ALA A 63 9.94 -23.68 -20.45
N ALA A 64 8.91 -24.44 -20.80
CA ALA A 64 7.86 -24.00 -21.70
C ALA A 64 7.08 -22.81 -21.14
N ALA A 65 6.74 -22.81 -19.84
CA ALA A 65 6.08 -21.70 -19.18
C ALA A 65 6.92 -20.42 -19.20
N ARG A 66 8.23 -20.52 -18.91
CA ARG A 66 9.15 -19.37 -19.00
C ARG A 66 9.28 -18.82 -20.42
N SER A 67 9.38 -19.70 -21.41
CA SER A 67 9.43 -19.29 -22.83
C SER A 67 8.15 -18.59 -23.27
N LYS A 68 6.98 -19.09 -22.84
CA LYS A 68 5.69 -18.44 -23.10
C LYS A 68 5.66 -17.01 -22.55
N ILE A 69 6.01 -16.81 -21.27
CA ILE A 69 6.02 -15.49 -20.63
C ILE A 69 6.97 -14.53 -21.36
N ARG A 70 8.18 -14.99 -21.73
CA ARG A 70 9.14 -14.17 -22.49
C ARG A 70 8.61 -13.76 -23.86
N ASN A 71 8.02 -14.68 -24.62
CA ASN A 71 7.45 -14.37 -25.92
C ASN A 71 6.29 -13.38 -25.86
N GLU A 72 5.42 -13.52 -24.84
CA GLU A 72 4.32 -12.61 -24.59
C GLU A 72 4.83 -11.22 -24.16
N TRP A 73 5.88 -11.16 -23.34
CA TRP A 73 6.57 -9.93 -22.99
C TRP A 73 7.12 -9.19 -24.21
N ASP A 74 7.88 -9.88 -25.06
CA ASP A 74 8.46 -9.29 -26.28
C ASP A 74 7.36 -8.79 -27.24
N ALA A 75 6.22 -9.47 -27.27
CA ALA A 75 5.07 -9.04 -28.06
C ALA A 75 4.41 -7.80 -27.47
N LEU A 76 4.27 -7.72 -26.13
CA LEU A 76 3.73 -6.55 -25.43
C LEU A 76 4.60 -5.31 -25.63
N ILE A 77 5.92 -5.42 -25.44
CA ILE A 77 6.85 -4.31 -25.67
C ILE A 77 6.74 -3.79 -27.11
N ARG A 78 6.75 -4.67 -28.10
CA ARG A 78 6.59 -4.27 -29.53
C ARG A 78 5.25 -3.61 -29.80
N TRP A 79 4.18 -4.08 -29.15
CA TRP A 79 2.85 -3.51 -29.32
C TRP A 79 2.74 -2.12 -28.67
N LEU A 80 3.30 -1.92 -27.48
CA LEU A 80 3.34 -0.61 -26.82
C LEU A 80 4.11 0.44 -27.63
N LEU A 81 5.18 0.00 -28.33
CA LEU A 81 6.02 0.86 -29.15
C LEU A 81 5.49 1.03 -30.61
N ALA A 82 4.32 0.49 -30.92
CA ALA A 82 3.73 0.58 -32.26
C ALA A 82 3.30 2.00 -32.61
N VAL A 83 3.25 2.30 -33.91
CA VAL A 83 2.77 3.59 -34.43
C VAL A 83 1.55 3.35 -35.32
N PRO A 84 0.36 3.89 -34.99
CA PRO A 84 0.08 4.70 -33.80
C PRO A 84 0.12 3.87 -32.51
N PRO A 85 0.38 4.49 -31.34
CA PRO A 85 0.36 3.80 -30.07
C PRO A 85 -1.07 3.33 -29.73
N PRO A 86 -1.21 2.24 -28.96
CA PRO A 86 -2.51 1.82 -28.44
C PRO A 86 -3.08 2.85 -27.43
N SER A 87 -4.39 2.86 -27.26
CA SER A 87 -5.06 3.71 -26.26
C SER A 87 -4.82 3.20 -24.83
N ALA A 88 -4.96 4.06 -23.83
CA ALA A 88 -4.83 3.70 -22.42
C ALA A 88 -5.78 2.57 -22.02
N ASP A 89 -7.03 2.59 -22.50
CA ASP A 89 -8.01 1.54 -22.21
C ASP A 89 -7.60 0.18 -22.80
N GLU A 90 -7.08 0.17 -24.04
CA GLU A 90 -6.56 -1.05 -24.67
C GLU A 90 -5.34 -1.59 -23.91
N ILE A 91 -4.44 -0.71 -23.47
CA ILE A 91 -3.27 -1.09 -22.67
C ILE A 91 -3.71 -1.69 -21.34
N LYS A 92 -4.59 -1.01 -20.60
CA LYS A 92 -5.09 -1.49 -19.30
C LYS A 92 -5.77 -2.85 -19.44
N ALA A 93 -6.64 -3.02 -20.44
CA ALA A 93 -7.31 -4.30 -20.69
C ALA A 93 -6.31 -5.42 -21.05
N CYS A 94 -5.31 -5.13 -21.89
CA CYS A 94 -4.29 -6.09 -22.29
C CYS A 94 -3.42 -6.52 -21.10
N LEU A 95 -2.95 -5.59 -20.26
CA LEU A 95 -2.13 -5.89 -19.09
C LEU A 95 -2.92 -6.71 -18.05
N LEU A 96 -4.20 -6.40 -17.83
CA LEU A 96 -5.06 -7.21 -16.96
C LEU A 96 -5.23 -8.64 -17.48
N ALA A 97 -5.47 -8.82 -18.78
CA ALA A 97 -5.58 -10.14 -19.41
C ALA A 97 -4.26 -10.93 -19.33
N THR A 98 -3.14 -10.25 -19.53
CA THR A 98 -1.79 -10.83 -19.39
C THR A 98 -1.53 -11.28 -17.95
N ARG A 99 -1.87 -10.46 -16.96
CA ARG A 99 -1.76 -10.83 -15.55
C ARG A 99 -2.54 -12.11 -15.24
N VAL A 100 -3.78 -12.22 -15.73
CA VAL A 100 -4.60 -13.44 -15.57
C VAL A 100 -3.94 -14.64 -16.27
N SER A 101 -3.48 -14.49 -17.50
CA SER A 101 -2.78 -15.56 -18.26
C SER A 101 -1.54 -16.06 -17.52
N TRP A 102 -0.71 -15.15 -17.01
CA TRP A 102 0.51 -15.52 -16.29
C TRP A 102 0.21 -16.14 -14.93
N THR A 103 -0.84 -15.67 -14.23
CA THR A 103 -1.26 -16.26 -12.95
C THR A 103 -1.69 -17.73 -13.09
N ALA A 104 -2.15 -18.13 -14.26
CA ALA A 104 -2.50 -19.53 -14.56
C ALA A 104 -1.30 -20.45 -14.84
N THR A 105 -0.07 -19.90 -14.97
CA THR A 105 1.15 -20.70 -15.18
C THR A 105 1.73 -21.22 -13.87
N ASP A 106 2.67 -22.17 -13.94
CA ASP A 106 3.40 -22.65 -12.76
C ASP A 106 4.01 -21.49 -11.96
N PRO A 107 3.77 -21.37 -10.64
CA PRO A 107 4.19 -20.22 -9.85
C PRO A 107 5.70 -20.01 -9.84
N GLN A 108 6.49 -21.10 -9.72
CA GLN A 108 7.94 -21.03 -9.67
C GLN A 108 8.53 -20.61 -11.04
N ALA A 109 8.04 -21.19 -12.12
CA ALA A 109 8.48 -20.83 -13.47
C ALA A 109 8.12 -19.37 -13.79
N ARG A 110 6.91 -18.91 -13.37
CA ARG A 110 6.47 -17.53 -13.49
C ARG A 110 7.39 -16.58 -12.74
N ALA A 111 7.64 -16.83 -11.47
CA ALA A 111 8.48 -15.96 -10.65
C ALA A 111 9.91 -15.83 -11.22
N GLN A 112 10.51 -16.94 -11.66
CA GLN A 112 11.82 -16.94 -12.30
C GLN A 112 11.82 -16.16 -13.62
N ALA A 113 10.77 -16.31 -14.46
CA ALA A 113 10.68 -15.58 -15.74
C ALA A 113 10.55 -14.06 -15.48
N LEU A 114 9.69 -13.64 -14.54
CA LEU A 114 9.50 -12.24 -14.20
C LEU A 114 10.78 -11.59 -13.66
N ARG A 115 11.50 -12.30 -12.77
CA ARG A 115 12.81 -11.84 -12.31
C ARG A 115 13.80 -11.65 -13.45
N GLN A 116 13.93 -12.65 -14.33
CA GLN A 116 14.83 -12.56 -15.48
C GLN A 116 14.49 -11.38 -16.39
N LEU A 117 13.19 -11.10 -16.61
CA LEU A 117 12.76 -9.93 -17.40
C LEU A 117 13.14 -8.62 -16.73
N LEU A 118 12.97 -8.50 -15.40
CA LEU A 118 13.40 -7.32 -14.64
C LEU A 118 14.92 -7.11 -14.71
N GLU A 119 15.70 -8.18 -14.65
CA GLU A 119 17.16 -8.16 -14.75
C GLU A 119 17.67 -7.70 -16.13
N THR A 120 16.86 -7.83 -17.20
CA THR A 120 17.22 -7.31 -18.53
C THR A 120 17.32 -5.79 -18.58
N GLY A 121 16.68 -5.09 -17.65
CA GLY A 121 16.54 -3.63 -17.66
C GLY A 121 15.63 -3.10 -18.77
N GLN A 122 15.03 -3.96 -19.59
CA GLN A 122 14.10 -3.53 -20.64
C GLN A 122 12.81 -2.98 -20.03
N ASP A 123 12.40 -1.79 -20.47
CA ASP A 123 11.18 -1.15 -20.04
C ASP A 123 10.45 -0.45 -21.21
N ALA A 124 9.20 -0.13 -21.00
CA ALA A 124 8.39 0.71 -21.89
C ALA A 124 7.34 1.45 -21.05
N ALA A 125 7.14 2.72 -21.36
CA ALA A 125 6.03 3.50 -20.79
C ALA A 125 4.70 2.94 -21.31
N THR A 126 3.74 2.79 -20.40
CA THR A 126 2.39 2.33 -20.74
C THR A 126 1.44 3.49 -21.01
N GLY A 127 1.77 4.70 -20.53
CA GLY A 127 0.86 5.84 -20.54
C GLY A 127 -0.28 5.74 -19.53
N LEU A 128 -0.25 4.74 -18.64
CA LEU A 128 -1.17 4.64 -17.51
C LEU A 128 -0.63 5.39 -16.31
N ASP A 129 -1.52 5.92 -15.49
CA ASP A 129 -1.16 6.47 -14.20
C ASP A 129 -0.83 5.37 -13.19
N PHE A 130 -0.04 5.71 -12.16
CA PHE A 130 0.14 4.85 -11.00
C PHE A 130 -1.17 4.81 -10.20
N GLU A 131 -1.85 3.69 -10.22
CA GLU A 131 -3.15 3.53 -9.55
C GLU A 131 -3.10 2.32 -8.61
N VAL A 132 -3.46 2.55 -7.34
CA VAL A 132 -3.61 1.48 -6.35
C VAL A 132 -5.07 1.06 -6.29
N GLY A 133 -5.34 -0.20 -6.60
CA GLY A 133 -6.66 -0.81 -6.53
C GLY A 133 -6.95 -1.46 -5.18
N ASN A 134 -7.87 -2.42 -5.19
CA ASN A 134 -8.24 -3.18 -4.00
C ASN A 134 -7.09 -4.08 -3.52
N HIS A 135 -7.03 -4.31 -2.19
CA HIS A 135 -6.03 -5.19 -1.56
C HIS A 135 -4.58 -4.81 -1.87
N SER A 136 -4.30 -3.52 -2.03
CA SER A 136 -2.97 -2.99 -2.36
C SER A 136 -2.37 -3.54 -3.66
N LEU A 137 -3.19 -4.05 -4.56
CA LEU A 137 -2.78 -4.44 -5.90
C LEU A 137 -2.79 -3.21 -6.80
N LEU A 138 -1.82 -3.10 -7.72
CA LEU A 138 -1.87 -2.02 -8.68
C LEU A 138 -2.97 -2.27 -9.71
N ALA A 139 -3.69 -1.20 -10.06
CA ALA A 139 -4.73 -1.14 -11.07
C ALA A 139 -4.30 -0.30 -12.29
N GLY A 140 -3.19 0.44 -12.17
CA GLY A 140 -2.49 1.15 -13.22
C GLY A 140 -0.98 1.05 -13.01
N TRP A 141 -0.24 0.90 -14.10
CA TRP A 141 1.21 0.67 -14.12
C TRP A 141 1.85 1.62 -15.11
N PRO A 142 2.56 2.68 -14.67
CA PRO A 142 3.18 3.67 -15.55
C PRO A 142 4.18 3.08 -16.53
N THR A 143 4.88 2.01 -16.10
CA THR A 143 5.85 1.30 -16.92
C THR A 143 5.67 -0.22 -16.84
N MET A 144 6.24 -0.90 -17.80
CA MET A 144 6.22 -2.35 -17.84
C MET A 144 7.03 -2.99 -16.71
N ARG A 145 8.09 -2.32 -16.20
CA ARG A 145 8.87 -2.81 -15.05
C ARG A 145 8.04 -2.74 -13.76
N VAL A 146 7.26 -1.67 -13.56
CA VAL A 146 6.29 -1.57 -12.45
C VAL A 146 5.27 -2.70 -12.53
N PHE A 147 4.76 -3.02 -13.73
CA PHE A 147 3.84 -4.14 -13.95
C PHE A 147 4.48 -5.50 -13.59
N LEU A 148 5.71 -5.76 -14.03
CA LEU A 148 6.41 -7.00 -13.70
C LEU A 148 6.63 -7.18 -12.20
N LEU A 149 7.08 -6.12 -11.53
CA LEU A 149 7.38 -6.14 -10.11
C LEU A 149 6.11 -6.34 -9.27
N ASP A 150 4.99 -5.70 -9.67
CA ASP A 150 3.69 -5.91 -9.03
C ASP A 150 3.22 -7.37 -9.10
N ILE A 151 3.39 -8.03 -10.25
CA ILE A 151 3.04 -9.46 -10.40
C ILE A 151 4.01 -10.33 -9.61
N LEU A 152 5.32 -10.07 -9.67
CA LEU A 152 6.33 -10.84 -8.96
C LEU A 152 6.07 -10.80 -7.44
N SER A 153 5.70 -9.62 -6.90
CA SER A 153 5.40 -9.45 -5.47
C SER A 153 4.21 -10.28 -4.97
N THR A 154 3.34 -10.71 -5.87
CA THR A 154 2.21 -11.61 -5.55
C THR A 154 2.50 -13.07 -5.85
N ALA A 155 3.42 -13.34 -6.78
CA ALA A 155 3.78 -14.69 -7.19
C ALA A 155 4.78 -15.35 -6.23
N ASP A 156 5.78 -14.57 -5.81
CA ASP A 156 6.86 -15.01 -4.91
C ASP A 156 7.38 -13.76 -4.15
N PRO A 157 6.83 -13.48 -2.95
CA PRO A 157 7.21 -12.31 -2.17
C PRO A 157 8.70 -12.26 -1.80
N GLU A 158 9.31 -13.40 -1.49
CA GLU A 158 10.73 -13.46 -1.11
C GLU A 158 11.63 -13.12 -2.29
N LEU A 159 11.36 -13.72 -3.46
CA LEU A 159 12.08 -13.41 -4.69
C LEU A 159 11.85 -11.96 -5.12
N ALA A 160 10.63 -11.45 -4.95
CA ALA A 160 10.31 -10.04 -5.22
C ALA A 160 11.11 -9.10 -4.32
N ALA A 161 11.23 -9.40 -3.02
CA ALA A 161 12.03 -8.61 -2.10
C ALA A 161 13.53 -8.63 -2.46
N ALA A 162 14.08 -9.79 -2.82
CA ALA A 162 15.46 -9.90 -3.28
C ALA A 162 15.70 -9.07 -4.56
N THR A 163 14.76 -9.13 -5.51
CA THR A 163 14.81 -8.34 -6.74
C THR A 163 14.64 -6.84 -6.46
N ALA A 164 13.72 -6.48 -5.56
CA ALA A 164 13.46 -5.11 -5.17
C ALA A 164 14.70 -4.42 -4.56
N ARG A 165 15.49 -5.12 -3.72
CA ARG A 165 16.75 -4.57 -3.18
C ARG A 165 17.69 -4.11 -4.28
N HIS A 166 17.86 -4.95 -5.30
CA HIS A 166 18.70 -4.60 -6.45
C HIS A 166 18.15 -3.43 -7.26
N LEU A 167 16.83 -3.38 -7.45
CA LEU A 167 16.18 -2.28 -8.16
C LEU A 167 16.27 -0.95 -7.40
N LEU A 168 16.13 -0.95 -6.08
CA LEU A 168 16.24 0.24 -5.23
C LEU A 168 17.61 0.91 -5.31
N ASP A 169 18.66 0.15 -5.64
CA ASP A 169 20.02 0.68 -5.83
C ASP A 169 20.24 1.32 -7.22
N GLN A 170 19.33 1.13 -8.17
CA GLN A 170 19.56 1.46 -9.58
C GLN A 170 18.49 2.33 -10.22
N THR A 171 17.27 2.36 -9.64
CA THR A 171 16.14 3.04 -10.28
C THR A 171 16.10 4.53 -9.99
N ASP A 172 15.85 5.32 -11.05
CA ASP A 172 15.53 6.74 -10.95
C ASP A 172 14.01 7.00 -11.07
N SER A 173 13.19 5.93 -11.15
CA SER A 173 11.75 6.02 -11.25
C SER A 173 11.08 5.99 -9.88
N PRO A 174 10.35 7.04 -9.48
CA PRO A 174 9.64 7.07 -8.21
C PRO A 174 8.58 5.97 -8.09
N ASP A 175 7.90 5.62 -9.19
CA ASP A 175 6.86 4.60 -9.19
C ASP A 175 7.45 3.18 -9.08
N GLU A 176 8.59 2.95 -9.69
CA GLU A 176 9.34 1.70 -9.54
C GLU A 176 9.89 1.57 -8.12
N TYR A 177 10.46 2.65 -7.57
CA TYR A 177 10.96 2.72 -6.19
C TYR A 177 9.86 2.39 -5.19
N ALA A 178 8.70 3.04 -5.31
CA ALA A 178 7.53 2.78 -4.47
C ALA A 178 7.07 1.31 -4.52
N THR A 179 7.03 0.73 -5.73
CA THR A 179 6.63 -0.66 -5.93
C THR A 179 7.67 -1.63 -5.34
N ALA A 180 8.95 -1.28 -5.41
CA ALA A 180 10.04 -2.04 -4.81
C ALA A 180 9.97 -2.00 -3.28
N LEU A 181 9.75 -0.84 -2.66
CA LEU A 181 9.52 -0.71 -1.21
C LEU A 181 8.33 -1.57 -0.75
N ARG A 182 7.21 -1.55 -1.50
CA ARG A 182 6.07 -2.41 -1.20
C ARG A 182 6.43 -3.89 -1.28
N SER A 183 7.30 -4.30 -2.20
CA SER A 183 7.73 -5.70 -2.32
C SER A 183 8.53 -6.15 -1.10
N LEU A 184 9.34 -5.26 -0.50
CA LEU A 184 10.03 -5.54 0.76
C LEU A 184 9.03 -5.75 1.90
N THR A 185 8.02 -4.88 2.02
CA THR A 185 7.03 -5.01 3.11
C THR A 185 6.19 -6.29 2.99
N ARG A 186 5.81 -6.71 1.77
CA ARG A 186 5.03 -7.93 1.53
C ARG A 186 5.75 -9.22 1.87
N ALA A 187 7.07 -9.24 1.80
CA ALA A 187 7.87 -10.40 2.23
C ALA A 187 7.92 -10.57 3.77
N GLY A 188 7.15 -9.79 4.52
CA GLY A 188 7.10 -9.84 5.98
C GLY A 188 8.32 -9.21 6.66
N ILE A 189 9.07 -8.38 5.93
CA ILE A 189 10.27 -7.70 6.40
C ILE A 189 9.92 -6.46 7.24
N ALA A 190 8.70 -5.91 7.07
CA ALA A 190 8.23 -4.72 7.77
C ALA A 190 8.04 -4.99 9.28
N ARG A 191 9.04 -4.63 10.06
CA ARG A 191 8.99 -4.56 11.52
C ARG A 191 9.37 -3.16 11.97
N ALA A 192 8.91 -2.75 13.14
CA ALA A 192 9.20 -1.42 13.70
C ALA A 192 10.70 -1.09 13.81
N ASP A 193 11.55 -2.11 13.84
CA ASP A 193 13.01 -2.02 13.94
C ASP A 193 13.75 -2.30 12.61
N ASP A 194 13.03 -2.33 11.47
CA ASP A 194 13.65 -2.62 10.17
C ASP A 194 14.44 -1.43 9.65
N SER A 195 15.72 -1.41 9.99
CA SER A 195 16.66 -0.36 9.59
C SER A 195 16.83 -0.24 8.07
N GLU A 196 16.65 -1.36 7.31
CA GLU A 196 16.73 -1.31 5.85
C GLU A 196 15.57 -0.49 5.29
N LEU A 197 14.33 -0.74 5.72
CA LEU A 197 13.17 0.02 5.25
C LEU A 197 13.24 1.49 5.63
N VAL A 198 13.67 1.80 6.87
CA VAL A 198 13.87 3.18 7.32
C VAL A 198 14.94 3.89 6.50
N SER A 199 16.05 3.21 6.21
CA SER A 199 17.12 3.76 5.37
C SER A 199 16.64 4.03 3.94
N ARG A 200 15.95 3.06 3.32
CA ARG A 200 15.39 3.21 1.97
C ARG A 200 14.31 4.28 1.90
N PHE A 201 13.49 4.40 2.93
CA PHE A 201 12.52 5.50 3.05
C PHE A 201 13.21 6.86 3.09
N GLY A 202 14.27 7.00 3.89
CA GLY A 202 15.08 8.22 3.89
C GLY A 202 15.67 8.56 2.53
N GLN A 203 16.25 7.56 1.83
CA GLN A 203 16.78 7.75 0.48
C GLN A 203 15.70 8.23 -0.50
N MET A 204 14.48 7.69 -0.41
CA MET A 204 13.34 8.16 -1.21
C MET A 204 13.04 9.64 -0.97
N LEU A 205 13.04 10.07 0.29
CA LEU A 205 12.76 11.46 0.67
C LEU A 205 13.85 12.45 0.22
N ASP A 206 15.07 11.97 -0.07
CA ASP A 206 16.17 12.78 -0.59
C ASP A 206 16.02 13.17 -2.08
N HIS A 207 14.93 12.71 -2.74
CA HIS A 207 14.62 13.01 -4.14
C HIS A 207 13.45 14.03 -4.26
N PRO A 208 13.68 15.34 -4.10
CA PRO A 208 12.60 16.34 -4.09
C PRO A 208 11.79 16.40 -5.38
N GLN A 209 12.40 16.00 -6.52
CA GLN A 209 11.73 15.96 -7.82
C GLN A 209 10.69 14.85 -7.95
N TRP A 210 10.63 13.91 -7.01
CA TRP A 210 9.69 12.79 -7.04
C TRP A 210 8.33 13.11 -6.41
N ASP A 211 8.19 14.24 -5.72
CA ASP A 211 6.97 14.61 -4.98
C ASP A 211 5.73 14.82 -5.86
N GLN A 212 5.91 14.90 -7.18
CA GLN A 212 4.83 14.97 -8.16
C GLN A 212 4.35 13.57 -8.62
N SER A 213 5.07 12.50 -8.26
CA SER A 213 4.68 11.14 -8.62
C SER A 213 3.63 10.58 -7.66
N ARG A 214 2.64 9.90 -8.21
CA ARG A 214 1.64 9.22 -7.40
C ARG A 214 2.25 8.05 -6.61
N GLY A 215 3.18 7.31 -7.19
CA GLY A 215 3.88 6.22 -6.49
C GLY A 215 4.68 6.74 -5.30
N PHE A 216 5.41 7.84 -5.46
CA PHE A 216 6.09 8.50 -4.34
C PHE A 216 5.11 8.90 -3.23
N ALA A 217 4.00 9.57 -3.60
CA ALA A 217 2.98 9.97 -2.63
C ALA A 217 2.43 8.76 -1.85
N GLU A 218 2.07 7.68 -2.54
CA GLU A 218 1.62 6.43 -1.91
C GLU A 218 2.69 5.79 -1.01
N ALA A 219 3.97 5.92 -1.37
CA ALA A 219 5.07 5.33 -0.60
C ALA A 219 5.36 6.08 0.71
N LEU A 220 4.89 7.31 0.90
CA LEU A 220 5.01 8.04 2.17
C LEU A 220 4.35 7.31 3.34
N ASP A 221 3.34 6.50 3.06
CA ASP A 221 2.68 5.64 4.05
C ASP A 221 3.60 4.55 4.64
N LEU A 222 4.79 4.36 4.08
CA LEU A 222 5.77 3.42 4.65
C LEU A 222 6.15 3.81 6.09
N ALA A 223 6.19 5.10 6.43
CA ALA A 223 6.42 5.55 7.80
C ALA A 223 5.43 4.91 8.77
N ARG A 224 4.13 4.89 8.42
CA ARG A 224 3.07 4.25 9.20
C ARG A 224 3.27 2.74 9.31
N VAL A 225 3.63 2.08 8.21
CA VAL A 225 3.83 0.61 8.21
C VAL A 225 5.01 0.19 9.06
N VAL A 226 6.09 0.98 9.06
CA VAL A 226 7.28 0.76 9.91
C VAL A 226 6.95 1.10 11.37
N GLY A 227 6.20 2.17 11.62
CA GLY A 227 5.70 2.56 12.96
C GLY A 227 6.79 3.07 13.92
N SER A 228 8.00 3.38 13.43
CA SER A 228 9.11 3.80 14.28
C SER A 228 9.25 5.32 14.37
N VAL A 229 9.77 5.79 15.51
CA VAL A 229 10.13 7.20 15.74
C VAL A 229 11.12 7.70 14.68
N GLU A 230 12.07 6.84 14.27
CA GLU A 230 13.05 7.20 13.24
C GLU A 230 12.38 7.43 11.88
N ALA A 231 11.45 6.56 11.47
CA ALA A 231 10.76 6.72 10.18
C ALA A 231 9.94 8.01 10.13
N VAL A 232 9.15 8.30 11.18
CA VAL A 232 8.39 9.56 11.22
C VAL A 232 9.30 10.77 11.40
N GLY A 233 10.43 10.65 12.10
CA GLY A 233 11.44 11.69 12.19
C GLY A 233 12.00 12.11 10.83
N LYS A 234 12.29 11.13 9.94
CA LYS A 234 12.67 11.40 8.55
C LYS A 234 11.56 12.13 7.78
N LEU A 235 10.31 11.71 7.94
CA LEU A 235 9.16 12.38 7.32
C LEU A 235 9.01 13.82 7.82
N VAL A 236 9.20 14.07 9.11
CA VAL A 236 9.17 15.40 9.71
C VAL A 236 10.29 16.29 9.15
N ALA A 237 11.49 15.78 8.99
CA ALA A 237 12.62 16.51 8.42
C ALA A 237 12.47 16.76 6.91
N TRP A 238 11.64 16.01 6.22
CA TRP A 238 11.41 16.17 4.78
C TRP A 238 10.80 17.53 4.43
N ASN A 239 11.41 18.25 3.48
CA ASN A 239 11.00 19.58 3.04
C ASN A 239 10.22 19.60 1.70
N GLY A 240 9.63 18.48 1.31
CA GLY A 240 8.82 18.40 0.10
C GLY A 240 7.39 18.91 0.29
N ASN A 241 6.46 18.38 -0.48
CA ASN A 241 5.06 18.80 -0.52
C ASN A 241 4.41 18.78 0.88
N PRO A 242 3.99 19.95 1.43
CA PRO A 242 3.47 20.04 2.80
C PRO A 242 2.15 19.30 2.99
N ASP A 243 1.29 19.20 1.95
CA ASP A 243 0.02 18.51 2.04
C ASP A 243 0.22 16.99 2.14
N LEU A 244 1.13 16.43 1.33
CA LEU A 244 1.49 15.02 1.39
C LEU A 244 2.15 14.68 2.74
N LYS A 245 3.07 15.53 3.22
CA LYS A 245 3.70 15.40 4.53
C LYS A 245 2.65 15.38 5.64
N SER A 246 1.75 16.36 5.63
CA SER A 246 0.68 16.48 6.63
C SER A 246 -0.22 15.24 6.63
N MET A 247 -0.59 14.73 5.45
CA MET A 247 -1.42 13.54 5.33
C MET A 247 -0.71 12.30 5.86
N ALA A 248 0.55 12.08 5.50
CA ALA A 248 1.32 10.91 5.95
C ALA A 248 1.56 10.93 7.47
N MET A 249 1.86 12.11 8.04
CA MET A 249 2.01 12.26 9.49
C MET A 249 0.68 12.05 10.23
N ASP A 250 -0.42 12.48 9.66
CA ASP A 250 -1.75 12.31 10.24
C ASP A 250 -2.17 10.83 10.28
N GLU A 251 -1.88 10.06 9.20
CA GLU A 251 -2.10 8.61 9.17
C GLU A 251 -1.16 7.87 10.14
N PHE A 252 0.11 8.26 10.18
CA PHE A 252 1.07 7.73 11.16
C PHE A 252 0.58 7.94 12.59
N ALA A 253 0.20 9.18 12.95
CA ALA A 253 -0.25 9.53 14.30
C ALA A 253 -1.56 8.81 14.70
N ALA A 254 -2.41 8.46 13.74
CA ALA A 254 -3.63 7.70 14.01
C ALA A 254 -3.35 6.25 14.42
N GLU A 255 -2.30 5.62 13.88
CA GLU A 255 -1.96 4.23 14.17
C GLU A 255 -0.89 4.10 15.27
N HIS A 256 0.03 5.08 15.34
CA HIS A 256 1.17 5.09 16.27
C HIS A 256 1.21 6.37 17.14
N PRO A 257 0.16 6.66 17.92
CA PRO A 257 0.08 7.91 18.68
C PRO A 257 1.22 8.06 19.70
N GLN A 258 1.70 6.96 20.30
CA GLN A 258 2.81 7.00 21.24
C GLN A 258 4.12 7.47 20.59
N ALA A 259 4.48 6.89 19.43
CA ALA A 259 5.66 7.30 18.70
C ALA A 259 5.56 8.75 18.19
N MET A 260 4.36 9.18 17.81
CA MET A 260 4.11 10.58 17.45
C MET A 260 4.29 11.51 18.63
N MET A 261 3.80 11.18 19.83
CA MET A 261 4.00 12.00 21.04
C MET A 261 5.48 12.16 21.38
N GLU A 262 6.29 11.11 21.17
CA GLU A 262 7.75 11.19 21.35
C GLU A 262 8.38 12.22 20.41
N VAL A 263 8.01 12.21 19.12
CA VAL A 263 8.48 13.20 18.14
C VAL A 263 8.01 14.62 18.51
N LEU A 264 6.75 14.76 18.94
CA LEU A 264 6.17 16.04 19.33
C LEU A 264 6.70 16.58 20.67
N SER A 265 7.46 15.79 21.44
CA SER A 265 8.13 16.25 22.66
C SER A 265 9.18 17.33 22.38
N ASP A 266 9.80 17.29 21.18
CA ASP A 266 10.61 18.40 20.65
C ASP A 266 9.71 19.45 20.02
N GLU A 267 9.52 20.58 20.72
CA GLU A 267 8.63 21.68 20.30
C GLU A 267 9.06 22.35 18.99
N SER A 268 10.32 22.23 18.60
CA SER A 268 10.85 22.82 17.36
C SER A 268 10.51 22.03 16.10
N THR A 269 10.18 20.75 16.27
CA THR A 269 10.06 19.78 15.15
C THR A 269 8.78 19.97 14.33
N VAL A 270 7.67 20.22 15.01
CA VAL A 270 6.36 20.49 14.40
C VAL A 270 5.70 21.63 15.15
N THR A 271 5.18 22.62 14.46
CA THR A 271 4.67 23.86 15.07
C THR A 271 3.25 24.20 14.63
N GLY A 272 2.61 25.10 15.36
CA GLY A 272 1.32 25.71 15.01
C GLY A 272 0.16 24.74 14.95
N ASN A 273 -0.83 25.06 14.13
CA ASN A 273 -2.08 24.32 14.04
C ASN A 273 -1.90 22.85 13.64
N PHE A 274 -0.83 22.54 12.92
CA PHE A 274 -0.52 21.15 12.55
C PHE A 274 -0.08 20.34 13.77
N ARG A 275 0.79 20.91 14.64
CA ARG A 275 1.13 20.29 15.92
C ARG A 275 -0.11 20.06 16.78
N ALA A 276 -0.98 21.07 16.89
CA ALA A 276 -2.25 20.97 17.63
C ALA A 276 -3.10 19.78 17.16
N ARG A 277 -3.19 19.58 15.84
CA ARG A 277 -3.93 18.46 15.25
C ARG A 277 -3.31 17.11 15.60
N LEU A 278 -2.00 16.97 15.51
CA LEU A 278 -1.31 15.73 15.87
C LEU A 278 -1.42 15.44 17.38
N MET A 279 -1.25 16.45 18.23
CA MET A 279 -1.43 16.34 19.69
C MET A 279 -2.85 15.92 20.06
N ALA A 280 -3.87 16.35 19.29
CA ALA A 280 -5.26 15.98 19.51
C ALA A 280 -5.55 14.49 19.29
N ARG A 281 -4.61 13.71 18.73
CA ARG A 281 -4.69 12.25 18.57
C ARG A 281 -4.26 11.48 19.81
N ALA A 282 -3.78 12.17 20.85
CA ALA A 282 -3.42 11.51 22.09
C ALA A 282 -4.60 10.68 22.64
N ASP A 283 -4.28 9.47 23.12
CA ASP A 283 -5.28 8.60 23.74
C ASP A 283 -5.57 9.09 25.17
N PRO A 284 -6.81 9.52 25.48
CA PRO A 284 -7.16 9.96 26.81
C PRO A 284 -7.11 8.86 27.89
N ALA A 285 -7.07 7.60 27.48
CA ALA A 285 -6.89 6.48 28.40
C ALA A 285 -5.41 6.19 28.72
N ASP A 286 -4.48 6.77 27.97
CA ASP A 286 -3.04 6.63 28.17
C ASP A 286 -2.49 7.78 29.01
N ALA A 287 -2.03 7.48 30.23
CA ALA A 287 -1.52 8.47 31.18
C ALA A 287 -0.25 9.19 30.67
N GLY A 288 0.59 8.52 29.90
CA GLY A 288 1.82 9.09 29.32
C GLY A 288 1.51 10.12 28.24
N GLN A 289 0.58 9.79 27.35
CA GLN A 289 0.14 10.71 26.31
C GLN A 289 -0.61 11.91 26.89
N LEU A 290 -1.45 11.70 27.92
CA LEU A 290 -2.11 12.81 28.63
C LEU A 290 -1.10 13.74 29.33
N ALA A 291 -0.02 13.20 29.89
CA ALA A 291 1.03 14.03 30.49
C ALA A 291 1.72 14.92 29.44
N ALA A 292 1.96 14.36 28.22
CA ALA A 292 2.47 15.15 27.11
C ALA A 292 1.50 16.26 26.68
N VAL A 293 0.20 15.96 26.62
CA VAL A 293 -0.85 16.95 26.34
C VAL A 293 -0.92 18.04 27.42
N ASP A 294 -0.78 17.68 28.70
CA ASP A 294 -0.74 18.65 29.79
C ASP A 294 0.44 19.62 29.66
N THR A 295 1.62 19.07 29.36
CA THR A 295 2.82 19.86 29.10
C THR A 295 2.61 20.79 27.90
N TYR A 296 2.03 20.25 26.82
CA TYR A 296 1.70 21.00 25.62
C TYR A 296 0.77 22.18 25.89
N LEU A 297 -0.36 21.99 26.62
CA LEU A 297 -1.32 23.06 26.92
C LEU A 297 -0.75 24.13 27.83
N ARG A 298 0.19 23.79 28.71
CA ARG A 298 0.81 24.71 29.67
C ARG A 298 2.07 25.41 29.13
N SER A 299 2.54 25.02 27.95
CA SER A 299 3.70 25.65 27.37
C SER A 299 3.47 27.15 27.17
N PRO A 300 4.40 28.00 27.60
CA PRO A 300 4.29 29.45 27.45
C PRO A 300 4.32 29.88 25.97
N ASP A 301 4.92 29.07 25.11
CA ASP A 301 5.03 29.34 23.68
C ASP A 301 3.75 28.96 22.90
N ARG A 302 2.74 28.39 23.60
CA ARG A 302 1.49 28.00 23.00
C ARG A 302 0.63 29.20 22.66
N THR A 303 0.33 29.38 21.38
CA THR A 303 -0.59 30.42 20.92
C THR A 303 -2.03 30.06 21.26
N ASP A 304 -2.90 31.08 21.46
CA ASP A 304 -4.31 30.85 21.70
C ASP A 304 -5.01 30.17 20.53
N GLU A 305 -4.59 30.48 19.30
CA GLU A 305 -5.10 29.83 18.08
C GLU A 305 -4.77 28.34 18.05
N GLU A 306 -3.52 27.98 18.34
CA GLU A 306 -3.08 26.59 18.37
C GLU A 306 -3.81 25.78 19.45
N ALA A 307 -3.97 26.35 20.67
CA ALA A 307 -4.73 25.72 21.71
C ALA A 307 -6.22 25.55 21.35
N ALA A 308 -6.82 26.54 20.69
CA ALA A 308 -8.19 26.45 20.19
C ALA A 308 -8.37 25.32 19.18
N VAL A 309 -7.41 25.14 18.24
CA VAL A 309 -7.43 24.03 17.27
C VAL A 309 -7.32 22.68 17.99
N PHE A 310 -6.41 22.55 18.96
CA PHE A 310 -6.28 21.34 19.76
C PHE A 310 -7.59 20.99 20.48
N LEU A 311 -8.15 21.92 21.26
CA LEU A 311 -9.37 21.71 22.05
C LEU A 311 -10.60 21.46 21.18
N LYS A 312 -10.63 22.02 19.97
CA LYS A 312 -11.68 21.73 18.99
C LYS A 312 -11.61 20.30 18.48
N LEU A 313 -10.43 19.71 18.34
CA LEU A 313 -10.23 18.40 17.72
C LEU A 313 -10.11 17.26 18.72
N PHE A 314 -9.59 17.50 19.94
CA PHE A 314 -9.34 16.47 20.96
C PHE A 314 -10.63 15.83 21.51
N PRO A 315 -10.69 14.50 21.64
CA PRO A 315 -9.77 13.52 21.10
C PRO A 315 -10.06 13.23 19.60
N LEU A 316 -9.04 13.33 18.73
CA LEU A 316 -9.20 13.11 17.30
C LEU A 316 -9.03 11.63 16.97
N ARG A 317 -10.13 10.96 16.64
CA ARG A 317 -10.21 9.51 16.37
C ARG A 317 -10.33 9.16 14.88
N SER A 318 -10.75 10.09 14.03
CA SER A 318 -10.88 9.84 12.61
C SER A 318 -9.52 9.77 11.94
N ALA A 319 -9.24 8.68 11.23
CA ALA A 319 -8.12 8.62 10.30
C ALA A 319 -8.56 9.16 8.92
N THR A 320 -7.74 10.02 8.33
CA THR A 320 -7.90 10.39 6.92
C THR A 320 -7.11 9.35 6.14
N THR A 321 -7.78 8.43 5.45
CA THR A 321 -7.11 7.41 4.63
C THR A 321 -6.93 7.96 3.22
N GLY A 322 -5.70 8.36 2.87
CA GLY A 322 -5.35 8.81 1.51
C GLY A 322 -4.51 7.81 0.76
N PHE A 323 -3.65 7.05 1.46
CA PHE A 323 -2.73 6.10 0.87
C PHE A 323 -3.27 4.67 0.94
N ARG A 324 -2.92 3.85 -0.07
CA ARG A 324 -3.42 2.47 -0.20
C ARG A 324 -2.35 1.46 -0.58
N LEU A 325 -1.13 1.91 -0.87
CA LEU A 325 -0.07 1.05 -1.41
C LEU A 325 0.28 -0.10 -0.46
N TYR A 326 0.24 0.13 0.84
CA TYR A 326 0.53 -0.88 1.87
C TYR A 326 -0.72 -1.45 2.55
N GLY A 327 -1.90 -1.12 2.06
CA GLY A 327 -3.17 -1.51 2.63
C GLY A 327 -3.88 -0.36 3.34
N ALA A 328 -5.20 -0.51 3.49
CA ALA A 328 -5.93 0.41 4.36
C ALA A 328 -5.50 0.16 5.81
N PRO A 329 -5.22 1.21 6.60
CA PRO A 329 -5.00 1.02 8.01
C PRO A 329 -6.25 0.37 8.62
N PRO A 330 -6.08 -0.60 9.54
CA PRO A 330 -7.20 -1.08 10.32
C PRO A 330 -7.80 0.12 11.06
N SER A 331 -9.12 0.11 11.33
CA SER A 331 -9.67 1.10 12.26
C SER A 331 -8.92 0.97 13.58
N PRO A 332 -8.18 1.99 14.02
CA PRO A 332 -7.34 1.87 15.21
C PRO A 332 -8.15 1.65 16.48
N TYR A 333 -9.46 1.89 16.43
CA TYR A 333 -10.33 1.81 17.60
C TYR A 333 -11.65 1.10 17.29
N THR A 334 -12.03 0.19 18.20
CA THR A 334 -13.40 -0.34 18.25
C THR A 334 -14.34 0.73 18.85
N PHE A 335 -15.63 0.58 18.62
CA PHE A 335 -16.63 1.48 19.22
C PHE A 335 -16.51 1.56 20.75
N GLU A 336 -16.29 0.43 21.42
CA GLU A 336 -16.11 0.39 22.88
C GLU A 336 -14.84 1.12 23.33
N GLN A 337 -13.76 1.01 22.58
CA GLN A 337 -12.52 1.76 22.84
C GLN A 337 -12.72 3.27 22.65
N ILE A 338 -13.46 3.68 21.62
CA ILE A 338 -13.81 5.10 21.40
C ILE A 338 -14.61 5.61 22.59
N LYS A 339 -15.66 4.90 23.01
CA LYS A 339 -16.51 5.29 24.13
C LYS A 339 -15.73 5.38 25.44
N ALA A 340 -14.90 4.38 25.74
CA ALA A 340 -14.07 4.39 26.94
C ALA A 340 -13.07 5.56 26.94
N GLY A 341 -12.46 5.84 25.77
CA GLY A 341 -11.57 6.98 25.61
C GLY A 341 -12.29 8.33 25.77
N ASP A 342 -13.51 8.47 25.26
CA ASP A 342 -14.30 9.70 25.41
C ASP A 342 -14.73 9.92 26.88
N GLN A 343 -15.06 8.84 27.59
CA GLN A 343 -15.33 8.92 29.05
C GLN A 343 -14.09 9.33 29.85
N ALA A 344 -12.89 8.77 29.47
CA ALA A 344 -11.65 9.18 30.12
C ALA A 344 -11.30 10.65 29.80
N ALA A 345 -11.59 11.11 28.57
CA ALA A 345 -11.40 12.50 28.17
C ALA A 345 -12.23 13.47 29.00
N ILE A 346 -13.51 13.16 29.35
CA ILE A 346 -14.38 14.01 30.14
C ILE A 346 -13.70 14.37 31.45
N GLY A 347 -13.29 13.38 32.24
CA GLY A 347 -12.66 13.63 33.55
C GLY A 347 -11.40 14.48 33.46
N ARG A 348 -10.64 14.34 32.34
CA ARG A 348 -9.45 15.16 32.13
C ARG A 348 -9.80 16.60 31.75
N VAL A 349 -10.78 16.79 30.89
CA VAL A 349 -11.24 18.11 30.45
C VAL A 349 -11.86 18.87 31.59
N ASP A 350 -12.57 18.20 32.50
CA ASP A 350 -13.09 18.81 33.73
C ASP A 350 -11.94 19.35 34.61
N ALA A 351 -10.89 18.56 34.81
CA ALA A 351 -9.70 19.00 35.54
C ALA A 351 -9.00 20.19 34.86
N TRP A 352 -8.95 20.24 33.54
CA TRP A 352 -8.40 21.38 32.78
C TRP A 352 -9.28 22.63 32.93
N ALA A 353 -10.60 22.48 32.95
CA ALA A 353 -11.54 23.61 33.12
C ALA A 353 -11.49 24.26 34.50
N GLU A 354 -11.10 23.48 35.51
CA GLU A 354 -10.90 23.94 36.89
C GLU A 354 -9.51 24.53 37.15
N ASP A 355 -8.55 24.29 36.24
CA ASP A 355 -7.17 24.76 36.40
C ASP A 355 -7.05 26.26 36.10
N PRO A 356 -6.62 27.08 37.07
CA PRO A 356 -6.44 28.52 36.86
C PRO A 356 -5.39 28.84 35.77
N ALA A 357 -4.38 27.98 35.60
CA ALA A 357 -3.33 28.18 34.61
C ALA A 357 -3.87 28.06 33.17
N LEU A 358 -4.97 27.33 32.96
CA LEU A 358 -5.65 27.15 31.68
C LEU A 358 -6.88 28.07 31.52
N GLY A 359 -7.10 29.00 32.47
CA GLY A 359 -8.27 29.89 32.50
C GLY A 359 -8.49 30.69 31.21
N LYS A 360 -7.42 31.04 30.49
CA LYS A 360 -7.50 31.70 29.19
C LYS A 360 -8.19 30.86 28.10
N TYR A 361 -8.21 29.55 28.24
CA TYR A 361 -8.83 28.61 27.29
C TYR A 361 -10.24 28.18 27.70
N ARG A 362 -10.78 28.70 28.81
CA ARG A 362 -12.06 28.30 29.38
C ARG A 362 -13.23 28.21 28.38
N PRO A 363 -13.41 29.15 27.43
CA PRO A 363 -14.49 29.02 26.45
C PRO A 363 -14.39 27.78 25.59
N HIS A 364 -13.15 27.39 25.16
CA HIS A 364 -12.89 26.21 24.35
C HIS A 364 -13.02 24.92 25.18
N LEU A 365 -12.62 24.94 26.46
CA LEU A 365 -12.80 23.82 27.37
C LEU A 365 -14.27 23.51 27.63
N VAL A 366 -15.10 24.53 27.87
CA VAL A 366 -16.55 24.37 28.02
C VAL A 366 -17.17 23.79 26.73
N ALA A 367 -16.78 24.29 25.57
CA ALA A 367 -17.27 23.75 24.32
C ALA A 367 -16.87 22.27 24.10
N LEU A 368 -15.65 21.90 24.52
CA LEU A 368 -15.18 20.53 24.50
C LEU A 368 -15.95 19.61 25.45
N GLN A 369 -16.21 20.09 26.72
CA GLN A 369 -17.04 19.37 27.71
C GLN A 369 -18.42 19.05 27.14
N HIS A 370 -19.08 20.04 26.53
CA HIS A 370 -20.41 19.85 25.92
C HIS A 370 -20.37 18.80 24.79
N ARG A 371 -19.38 18.87 23.90
CA ARG A 371 -19.25 17.92 22.81
C ARG A 371 -19.04 16.49 23.31
N LEU A 372 -18.15 16.28 24.28
CA LEU A 372 -17.89 14.96 24.86
C LEU A 372 -19.11 14.40 25.61
N ALA A 373 -19.82 15.24 26.38
CA ALA A 373 -21.05 14.83 27.06
C ALA A 373 -22.14 14.39 26.04
N GLU A 374 -22.28 15.12 24.94
CA GLU A 374 -23.22 14.76 23.88
C GLU A 374 -22.87 13.41 23.23
N TRP A 375 -21.59 13.18 22.89
CA TRP A 375 -21.16 11.93 22.27
C TRP A 375 -21.34 10.72 23.20
N VAL A 376 -21.00 10.84 24.47
CA VAL A 376 -21.19 9.75 25.44
C VAL A 376 -22.67 9.49 25.69
N GLY A 377 -23.50 10.55 25.70
CA GLY A 377 -24.96 10.44 25.86
C GLY A 377 -25.63 9.73 24.68
N GLN A 378 -25.28 10.09 23.47
CA GLN A 378 -25.79 9.43 22.22
C GLN A 378 -25.41 7.95 22.12
N ALA A 379 -24.28 7.55 22.70
CA ALA A 379 -23.84 6.15 22.70
C ALA A 379 -24.57 5.28 23.74
N ALA A 380 -25.44 5.85 24.56
CA ALA A 380 -26.22 5.15 25.58
C ALA A 380 -27.67 4.86 25.15
N GLU A 381 -28.14 5.44 24.04
CA GLU A 381 -29.43 5.17 23.42
C GLU A 381 -29.26 4.10 22.29
#